data_45e423cfae68596ce39cadf626c139c2
#
_entry.id   45e423cfae68596ce39cadf626c139c2
#
_cell.length_a   1.000
_cell.length_b   1.000
_cell.length_c   1.000
_cell.angle_alpha   90.00
_cell.angle_beta   90.00
_cell.angle_gamma   90.00
#
_symmetry.space_group_name_H-M   'P 1'
#
loop_
_entity.id
_entity.type
_entity.pdbx_description
1 polymer ?
#
loop_
_entity_poly.entity_id
_entity_poly.type
_entity_poly.pdbx_seq_one_letter_code
_entity_poly.pdbx_strand_id
1 'polypeptide(L)'
;MDLLNPTALADKGKQEYGKGNYLGAAELFLQAAQAYMSAQDELNAAEMKNNQSVALLQAGKAREAFQATDGTEDIFQKAGDIKRQGVAVSNRAAALEGLRNWKEALTEYDRAAALFEEIGEGDMHSIVRKAAADINLKHGRITDSQMDVYDSLRLVKKPTLTQRIMKFLMRIGLVR
;
A
#
# COMPACT_ATOMS: atom_id res chain seq x y z
N MET A 1 -30.48 -19.32 2.25
CA MET A 1 -29.23 -18.73 2.78
C MET A 1 -29.01 -17.47 1.96
N ASP A 2 -29.40 -16.31 2.49
CA ASP A 2 -29.16 -15.05 1.77
C ASP A 2 -27.66 -14.90 1.54
N LEU A 3 -27.26 -15.02 0.27
CA LEU A 3 -25.90 -14.72 -0.13
C LEU A 3 -25.65 -13.26 0.26
N LEU A 4 -24.86 -13.04 1.30
CA LEU A 4 -24.45 -11.70 1.72
C LEU A 4 -23.91 -10.98 0.48
N ASN A 5 -24.53 -9.88 0.09
CA ASN A 5 -24.09 -9.09 -1.06
C ASN A 5 -22.65 -8.57 -0.78
N PRO A 6 -21.63 -9.04 -1.51
CA PRO A 6 -20.25 -8.71 -1.21
C PRO A 6 -19.98 -7.22 -1.34
N THR A 7 -20.64 -6.53 -2.27
CA THR A 7 -20.51 -5.07 -2.43
C THR A 7 -21.06 -4.33 -1.21
N ALA A 8 -22.22 -4.76 -0.68
CA ALA A 8 -22.79 -4.14 0.52
C ALA A 8 -21.91 -4.35 1.75
N LEU A 9 -21.25 -5.51 1.88
CA LEU A 9 -20.26 -5.77 2.94
C LEU A 9 -19.02 -4.87 2.77
N ALA A 10 -18.50 -4.76 1.55
CA ALA A 10 -17.36 -3.89 1.25
C ALA A 10 -17.65 -2.42 1.60
N ASP A 11 -18.83 -1.92 1.23
CA ASP A 11 -19.22 -0.53 1.51
C ASP A 11 -19.41 -0.29 3.02
N LYS A 12 -19.99 -1.24 3.74
CA LYS A 12 -20.03 -1.20 5.20
C LYS A 12 -18.62 -1.18 5.80
N GLY A 13 -17.71 -2.02 5.28
CA GLY A 13 -16.31 -2.05 5.72
C GLY A 13 -15.64 -0.68 5.56
N LYS A 14 -15.83 -0.03 4.40
CA LYS A 14 -15.33 1.35 4.16
C LYS A 14 -15.92 2.36 5.15
N GLN A 15 -17.22 2.25 5.46
CA GLN A 15 -17.86 3.13 6.44
C GLN A 15 -17.29 2.96 7.85
N GLU A 16 -17.13 1.71 8.31
CA GLU A 16 -16.53 1.42 9.62
C GLU A 16 -15.07 1.88 9.69
N TYR A 17 -14.30 1.70 8.61
CA TYR A 17 -12.94 2.24 8.51
C TYR A 17 -12.93 3.77 8.66
N GLY A 18 -13.82 4.47 7.96
CA GLY A 18 -13.96 5.93 8.05
C GLY A 18 -14.35 6.44 9.44
N LYS A 19 -15.02 5.61 10.27
CA LYS A 19 -15.35 5.90 11.67
C LYS A 19 -14.21 5.57 12.65
N GLY A 20 -13.10 4.99 12.16
CA GLY A 20 -11.99 4.50 12.99
C GLY A 20 -12.25 3.14 13.64
N ASN A 21 -13.36 2.47 13.32
CA ASN A 21 -13.63 1.09 13.76
C ASN A 21 -12.87 0.10 12.87
N TYR A 22 -11.54 0.08 13.01
CA TYR A 22 -10.67 -0.70 12.12
C TYR A 22 -10.85 -2.21 12.25
N LEU A 23 -11.11 -2.74 13.44
CA LEU A 23 -11.39 -4.17 13.60
C LEU A 23 -12.73 -4.58 12.98
N GLY A 24 -13.77 -3.78 13.16
CA GLY A 24 -15.06 -3.99 12.50
C GLY A 24 -14.95 -3.89 10.97
N ALA A 25 -14.15 -2.95 10.45
CA ALA A 25 -13.87 -2.83 9.04
C ALA A 25 -13.13 -4.08 8.50
N ALA A 26 -12.11 -4.56 9.21
CA ALA A 26 -11.35 -5.75 8.82
C ALA A 26 -12.23 -6.99 8.72
N GLU A 27 -13.13 -7.19 9.67
CA GLU A 27 -14.09 -8.30 9.67
C GLU A 27 -15.04 -8.22 8.47
N LEU A 28 -15.58 -7.04 8.17
CA LEU A 28 -16.46 -6.82 7.03
C LEU A 28 -15.74 -7.04 5.69
N PHE A 29 -14.48 -6.60 5.57
CA PHE A 29 -13.68 -6.87 4.37
C PHE A 29 -13.38 -8.36 4.21
N LEU A 30 -13.13 -9.10 5.31
CA LEU A 30 -12.97 -10.55 5.26
C LEU A 30 -14.25 -11.23 4.77
N GLN A 31 -15.42 -10.86 5.28
CA GLN A 31 -16.70 -11.41 4.85
C GLN A 31 -16.98 -11.09 3.37
N ALA A 32 -16.65 -9.86 2.93
CA ALA A 32 -16.77 -9.48 1.53
C ALA A 32 -15.84 -10.32 0.64
N ALA A 33 -14.58 -10.56 1.05
CA ALA A 33 -13.64 -11.39 0.33
C ALA A 33 -14.17 -12.84 0.17
N GLN A 34 -14.70 -13.41 1.24
CA GLN A 34 -15.29 -14.76 1.21
C GLN A 34 -16.51 -14.84 0.29
N ALA A 35 -17.36 -13.81 0.29
CA ALA A 35 -18.52 -13.74 -0.58
C ALA A 35 -18.11 -13.59 -2.06
N TYR A 36 -17.10 -12.79 -2.38
CA TYR A 36 -16.54 -12.69 -3.73
C TYR A 36 -15.90 -14.01 -4.18
N MET A 37 -15.16 -14.70 -3.31
CA MET A 37 -14.61 -16.02 -3.62
C MET A 37 -15.72 -17.03 -3.92
N SER A 38 -16.81 -17.04 -3.17
CA SER A 38 -17.98 -17.91 -3.41
C SER A 38 -18.65 -17.60 -4.74
N ALA A 39 -18.56 -16.35 -5.21
CA ALA A 39 -19.03 -15.92 -6.52
C ALA A 39 -17.97 -16.10 -7.65
N GLN A 40 -16.84 -16.74 -7.37
CA GLN A 40 -15.71 -16.92 -8.29
C GLN A 40 -15.11 -15.62 -8.82
N ASP A 41 -15.23 -14.54 -8.05
CA ASP A 41 -14.64 -13.23 -8.34
C ASP A 41 -13.35 -13.04 -7.53
N GLU A 42 -12.28 -13.67 -8.01
CA GLU A 42 -10.97 -13.67 -7.34
C GLU A 42 -10.36 -12.27 -7.25
N LEU A 43 -10.58 -11.41 -8.26
CA LEU A 43 -10.02 -10.07 -8.29
C LEU A 43 -10.60 -9.18 -7.18
N ASN A 44 -11.91 -9.16 -7.04
CA ASN A 44 -12.55 -8.39 -5.97
C ASN A 44 -12.30 -9.03 -4.60
N ALA A 45 -12.19 -10.35 -4.51
CA ALA A 45 -11.79 -11.02 -3.26
C ALA A 45 -10.39 -10.59 -2.82
N ALA A 46 -9.41 -10.55 -3.73
CA ALA A 46 -8.05 -10.08 -3.44
C ALA A 46 -8.02 -8.59 -3.04
N GLU A 47 -8.84 -7.75 -3.68
CA GLU A 47 -8.98 -6.35 -3.29
C GLU A 47 -9.52 -6.21 -1.86
N MET A 48 -10.53 -7.01 -1.49
CA MET A 48 -11.06 -7.00 -0.13
C MET A 48 -10.03 -7.49 0.91
N LYS A 49 -9.20 -8.48 0.58
CA LYS A 49 -8.07 -8.89 1.43
C LYS A 49 -7.05 -7.77 1.61
N ASN A 50 -6.74 -7.01 0.57
CA ASN A 50 -5.89 -5.84 0.67
C ASN A 50 -6.49 -4.78 1.61
N ASN A 51 -7.79 -4.50 1.49
CA ASN A 51 -8.48 -3.56 2.38
C ASN A 51 -8.53 -4.08 3.82
N GLN A 52 -8.70 -5.38 4.01
CA GLN A 52 -8.59 -6.02 5.33
C GLN A 52 -7.20 -5.80 5.94
N SER A 53 -6.13 -6.02 5.16
CA SER A 53 -4.75 -5.79 5.61
C SER A 53 -4.54 -4.36 6.10
N VAL A 54 -5.00 -3.37 5.34
CA VAL A 54 -4.93 -1.96 5.73
C VAL A 54 -5.67 -1.70 7.04
N ALA A 55 -6.89 -2.21 7.18
CA ALA A 55 -7.68 -2.05 8.39
C ALA A 55 -7.02 -2.71 9.61
N LEU A 56 -6.49 -3.93 9.46
CA LEU A 56 -5.76 -4.63 10.50
C LEU A 56 -4.50 -3.88 10.92
N LEU A 57 -3.76 -3.31 9.97
CA LEU A 57 -2.57 -2.53 10.27
C LEU A 57 -2.91 -1.29 11.09
N GLN A 58 -3.98 -0.57 10.75
CA GLN A 58 -4.49 0.58 11.52
C GLN A 58 -4.96 0.17 12.92
N ALA A 59 -5.43 -1.06 13.09
CA ALA A 59 -5.79 -1.64 14.39
C ALA A 59 -4.57 -2.14 15.20
N GLY A 60 -3.33 -1.97 14.71
CA GLY A 60 -2.11 -2.46 15.35
C GLY A 60 -1.89 -3.97 15.23
N LYS A 61 -2.59 -4.64 14.32
CA LYS A 61 -2.57 -6.09 14.08
C LYS A 61 -1.66 -6.46 12.90
N ALA A 62 -0.37 -6.07 13.00
CA ALA A 62 0.57 -6.18 11.89
C ALA A 62 0.77 -7.62 11.36
N ARG A 63 0.70 -8.63 12.25
CA ARG A 63 0.83 -10.04 11.84
C ARG A 63 -0.36 -10.50 11.01
N GLU A 64 -1.56 -10.20 11.48
CA GLU A 64 -2.79 -10.53 10.76
C GLU A 64 -2.90 -9.72 9.46
N ALA A 65 -2.43 -8.47 9.47
CA ALA A 65 -2.34 -7.64 8.26
C ALA A 65 -1.43 -8.28 7.21
N PHE A 66 -0.27 -8.78 7.62
CA PHE A 66 0.66 -9.48 6.72
C PHE A 66 0.03 -10.76 6.15
N GLN A 67 -0.64 -11.56 6.97
CA GLN A 67 -1.34 -12.77 6.50
C GLN A 67 -2.46 -12.45 5.51
N ALA A 68 -3.17 -11.34 5.69
CA ALA A 68 -4.23 -10.93 4.78
C ALA A 68 -3.71 -10.60 3.37
N THR A 69 -2.43 -10.28 3.20
CA THR A 69 -1.84 -10.02 1.87
C THR A 69 -1.45 -11.29 1.10
N ASP A 70 -1.50 -12.46 1.74
CA ASP A 70 -1.04 -13.69 1.11
C ASP A 70 -1.83 -14.02 -0.16
N GLY A 71 -1.08 -14.21 -1.27
CA GLY A 71 -1.61 -14.57 -2.59
C GLY A 71 -2.31 -13.42 -3.34
N THR A 72 -2.47 -12.23 -2.75
CA THR A 72 -3.16 -11.12 -3.42
C THR A 72 -2.37 -10.57 -4.60
N GLU A 73 -1.05 -10.47 -4.46
CA GLU A 73 -0.16 -10.04 -5.55
C GLU A 73 -0.30 -10.96 -6.77
N ASP A 74 -0.22 -12.28 -6.57
CA ASP A 74 -0.24 -13.28 -7.65
C ASP A 74 -1.54 -13.20 -8.46
N ILE A 75 -2.67 -12.93 -7.81
CA ILE A 75 -3.97 -12.78 -8.47
C ILE A 75 -3.93 -11.58 -9.42
N PHE A 76 -3.45 -10.43 -8.97
CA PHE A 76 -3.38 -9.23 -9.80
C PHE A 76 -2.32 -9.36 -10.89
N GLN A 77 -1.18 -9.99 -10.62
CA GLN A 77 -0.15 -10.28 -11.61
C GLN A 77 -0.69 -11.14 -12.75
N LYS A 78 -1.39 -12.24 -12.43
CA LYS A 78 -2.01 -13.11 -13.44
C LYS A 78 -3.07 -12.39 -14.29
N ALA A 79 -3.75 -11.41 -13.71
CA ALA A 79 -4.72 -10.59 -14.42
C ALA A 79 -4.10 -9.45 -15.24
N GLY A 80 -2.78 -9.20 -15.12
CA GLY A 80 -2.11 -8.07 -15.74
C GLY A 80 -2.48 -6.72 -15.11
N ASP A 81 -3.05 -6.71 -13.91
CA ASP A 81 -3.43 -5.49 -13.21
C ASP A 81 -2.26 -4.97 -12.37
N ILE A 82 -1.31 -4.33 -13.05
CA ILE A 82 -0.08 -3.81 -12.45
C ILE A 82 -0.38 -2.81 -11.33
N LYS A 83 -1.45 -2.01 -11.47
CA LYS A 83 -1.82 -1.04 -10.44
C LYS A 83 -2.20 -1.72 -9.13
N ARG A 84 -3.16 -2.67 -9.17
CA ARG A 84 -3.57 -3.41 -7.95
C ARG A 84 -2.48 -4.33 -7.45
N GLN A 85 -1.61 -4.87 -8.33
CA GLN A 85 -0.40 -5.59 -7.93
C GLN A 85 0.52 -4.70 -7.09
N GLY A 86 0.84 -3.48 -7.54
CA GLY A 86 1.65 -2.52 -6.80
C GLY A 86 1.05 -2.15 -5.44
N VAL A 87 -0.29 -2.02 -5.37
CA VAL A 87 -1.00 -1.80 -4.09
C VAL A 87 -0.84 -3.00 -3.16
N ALA A 88 -0.98 -4.24 -3.66
CA ALA A 88 -0.82 -5.45 -2.85
C ALA A 88 0.61 -5.55 -2.27
N VAL A 89 1.63 -5.30 -3.10
CA VAL A 89 3.03 -5.28 -2.68
C VAL A 89 3.28 -4.20 -1.63
N SER A 90 2.73 -2.99 -1.82
CA SER A 90 2.89 -1.90 -0.86
C SER A 90 2.19 -2.17 0.48
N ASN A 91 1.03 -2.83 0.48
CA ASN A 91 0.35 -3.23 1.71
C ASN A 91 1.15 -4.31 2.46
N ARG A 92 1.75 -5.26 1.74
CA ARG A 92 2.67 -6.25 2.30
C ARG A 92 3.89 -5.56 2.93
N ALA A 93 4.48 -4.58 2.26
CA ALA A 93 5.59 -3.78 2.79
C ALA A 93 5.20 -3.08 4.10
N ALA A 94 4.04 -2.43 4.13
CA ALA A 94 3.54 -1.74 5.33
C ALA A 94 3.29 -2.71 6.50
N ALA A 95 2.79 -3.91 6.22
CA ALA A 95 2.61 -4.94 7.25
C ALA A 95 3.96 -5.45 7.79
N LEU A 96 4.97 -5.64 6.93
CA LEU A 96 6.35 -5.97 7.31
C LEU A 96 6.98 -4.85 8.16
N GLU A 97 6.74 -3.58 7.80
CA GLU A 97 7.13 -2.43 8.62
C GLU A 97 6.50 -2.51 10.02
N GLY A 98 5.21 -2.78 10.10
CA GLY A 98 4.51 -2.99 11.37
C GLY A 98 5.06 -4.15 12.20
N LEU A 99 5.60 -5.18 11.57
CA LEU A 99 6.30 -6.30 12.19
C LEU A 99 7.76 -5.99 12.55
N ARG A 100 8.25 -4.80 12.22
CA ARG A 100 9.65 -4.37 12.38
C ARG A 100 10.66 -5.16 11.52
N ASN A 101 10.19 -5.76 10.44
CA ASN A 101 11.02 -6.43 9.45
C ASN A 101 11.49 -5.41 8.39
N TRP A 102 12.31 -4.43 8.84
CA TRP A 102 12.65 -3.24 8.07
C TRP A 102 13.30 -3.54 6.73
N LYS A 103 14.17 -4.56 6.68
CA LYS A 103 14.90 -4.92 5.47
C LYS A 103 13.96 -5.46 4.40
N GLU A 104 13.09 -6.38 4.78
CA GLU A 104 12.09 -6.94 3.88
C GLU A 104 11.06 -5.89 3.45
N ALA A 105 10.64 -5.01 4.38
CA ALA A 105 9.73 -3.91 4.08
C ALA A 105 10.31 -2.98 3.00
N LEU A 106 11.59 -2.61 3.10
CA LEU A 106 12.26 -1.79 2.09
C LEU A 106 12.30 -2.49 0.73
N THR A 107 12.62 -3.77 0.69
CA THR A 107 12.61 -4.56 -0.56
C THR A 107 11.24 -4.53 -1.22
N GLU A 108 10.17 -4.71 -0.45
CA GLU A 108 8.81 -4.68 -0.99
C GLU A 108 8.38 -3.26 -1.40
N TYR A 109 8.79 -2.21 -0.68
CA TYR A 109 8.55 -0.83 -1.12
C TYR A 109 9.27 -0.51 -2.43
N ASP A 110 10.50 -1.00 -2.64
CA ASP A 110 11.24 -0.85 -3.90
C ASP A 110 10.51 -1.55 -5.06
N ARG A 111 10.00 -2.76 -4.82
CA ARG A 111 9.20 -3.50 -5.82
C ARG A 111 7.91 -2.75 -6.17
N ALA A 112 7.19 -2.26 -5.17
CA ALA A 112 5.97 -1.48 -5.40
C ALA A 112 6.26 -0.19 -6.19
N ALA A 113 7.34 0.51 -5.86
CA ALA A 113 7.76 1.71 -6.57
C ALA A 113 8.05 1.43 -8.05
N ALA A 114 8.74 0.33 -8.36
CA ALA A 114 9.02 -0.07 -9.74
C ALA A 114 7.73 -0.35 -10.53
N LEU A 115 6.75 -1.05 -9.94
CA LEU A 115 5.45 -1.30 -10.55
C LEU A 115 4.67 -0.01 -10.84
N PHE A 116 4.67 0.94 -9.90
CA PHE A 116 4.00 2.23 -10.10
C PHE A 116 4.73 3.12 -11.13
N GLU A 117 6.05 3.02 -11.21
CA GLU A 117 6.85 3.71 -12.23
C GLU A 117 6.52 3.19 -13.62
N GLU A 118 6.44 1.87 -13.81
CA GLU A 118 6.12 1.21 -15.07
C GLU A 118 4.83 1.75 -15.70
N ILE A 119 3.81 2.01 -14.87
CA ILE A 119 2.51 2.50 -15.34
C ILE A 119 2.33 4.02 -15.20
N GLY A 120 3.37 4.74 -14.76
CA GLY A 120 3.34 6.20 -14.59
C GLY A 120 2.41 6.69 -13.48
N GLU A 121 2.14 5.87 -12.44
CA GLU A 121 1.37 6.22 -11.24
C GLU A 121 2.24 6.96 -10.22
N GLY A 122 2.57 8.21 -10.57
CA GLY A 122 3.54 9.03 -9.81
C GLY A 122 3.14 9.33 -8.37
N ASP A 123 1.84 9.42 -8.07
CA ASP A 123 1.37 9.68 -6.70
C ASP A 123 1.57 8.44 -5.82
N MET A 124 1.26 7.24 -6.32
CA MET A 124 1.47 5.99 -5.61
C MET A 124 2.97 5.71 -5.42
N HIS A 125 3.77 5.91 -6.48
CA HIS A 125 5.24 5.86 -6.40
C HIS A 125 5.77 6.78 -5.29
N SER A 126 5.29 8.03 -5.23
CA SER A 126 5.69 8.99 -4.19
C SER A 126 5.37 8.52 -2.78
N ILE A 127 4.20 7.90 -2.58
CA ILE A 127 3.79 7.37 -1.26
C ILE A 127 4.75 6.28 -0.78
N VAL A 128 5.04 5.28 -1.62
CA VAL A 128 5.90 4.16 -1.22
C VAL A 128 7.35 4.58 -1.02
N ARG A 129 7.86 5.52 -1.83
CA ARG A 129 9.21 6.09 -1.63
C ARG A 129 9.34 6.88 -0.33
N LYS A 130 8.30 7.62 0.07
CA LYS A 130 8.30 8.30 1.37
C LYS A 130 8.29 7.31 2.53
N ALA A 131 7.54 6.21 2.43
CA ALA A 131 7.57 5.17 3.47
C ALA A 131 8.97 4.54 3.59
N ALA A 132 9.65 4.25 2.48
CA ALA A 132 11.03 3.78 2.49
C ALA A 132 11.99 4.82 3.11
N ALA A 133 11.83 6.11 2.74
CA ALA A 133 12.61 7.21 3.31
C ALA A 133 12.48 7.29 4.85
N ASP A 134 11.26 7.14 5.36
CA ASP A 134 11.00 7.17 6.81
C ASP A 134 11.68 6.01 7.54
N ILE A 135 11.66 4.81 6.97
CA ILE A 135 12.39 3.65 7.52
C ILE A 135 13.89 3.94 7.53
N ASN A 136 14.45 4.40 6.41
CA ASN A 136 15.88 4.70 6.28
C ASN A 136 16.32 5.78 7.28
N LEU A 137 15.53 6.84 7.44
CA LEU A 137 15.81 7.91 8.39
C LEU A 137 15.80 7.40 9.84
N LYS A 138 14.78 6.64 10.24
CA LYS A 138 14.67 6.04 11.59
C LYS A 138 15.86 5.14 11.94
N HIS A 139 16.50 4.55 10.93
CA HIS A 139 17.65 3.66 11.08
C HIS A 139 19.00 4.34 10.81
N GLY A 140 19.02 5.68 10.75
CA GLY A 140 20.27 6.46 10.59
C GLY A 140 20.87 6.39 9.18
N ARG A 141 20.17 5.84 8.19
CA ARG A 141 20.59 5.75 6.79
C ARG A 141 20.20 7.03 6.05
N ILE A 142 20.85 8.15 6.41
CA ILE A 142 20.46 9.48 5.95
C ILE A 142 20.57 9.61 4.43
N THR A 143 21.63 9.10 3.83
CA THR A 143 21.84 9.18 2.37
C THR A 143 20.74 8.41 1.62
N ASP A 144 20.40 7.20 2.08
CA ASP A 144 19.35 6.38 1.45
C ASP A 144 17.99 7.07 1.59
N SER A 145 17.70 7.63 2.77
CA SER A 145 16.49 8.41 3.00
C SER A 145 16.39 9.63 2.06
N GLN A 146 17.49 10.36 1.86
CA GLN A 146 17.52 11.49 0.93
C GLN A 146 17.28 11.06 -0.51
N MET A 147 17.84 9.92 -0.93
CA MET A 147 17.62 9.36 -2.27
C MET A 147 16.15 8.98 -2.47
N ASP A 148 15.53 8.32 -1.49
CA ASP A 148 14.10 7.97 -1.54
C ASP A 148 13.20 9.21 -1.60
N VAL A 149 13.51 10.26 -0.84
CA VAL A 149 12.81 11.55 -0.90
C VAL A 149 12.94 12.17 -2.29
N TYR A 150 14.13 12.18 -2.87
CA TYR A 150 14.34 12.68 -4.23
C TYR A 150 13.51 11.88 -5.24
N ASP A 151 13.59 10.55 -5.18
CA ASP A 151 12.87 9.68 -6.09
C ASP A 151 11.35 9.81 -5.93
N SER A 152 10.85 10.01 -4.70
CA SER A 152 9.43 10.26 -4.43
C SER A 152 8.85 11.45 -5.19
N LEU A 153 9.69 12.43 -5.50
CA LEU A 153 9.27 13.65 -6.21
C LEU A 153 9.37 13.51 -7.73
N ARG A 154 10.15 12.54 -8.24
CA ARG A 154 10.54 12.45 -9.65
C ARG A 154 9.34 12.34 -10.59
N LEU A 155 8.38 11.50 -10.27
CA LEU A 155 7.25 11.14 -11.14
C LEU A 155 5.96 11.90 -10.84
N VAL A 156 5.93 12.77 -9.82
CA VAL A 156 4.71 13.53 -9.47
C VAL A 156 4.33 14.47 -10.59
N LYS A 157 3.15 14.24 -11.20
CA LYS A 157 2.64 15.00 -12.37
C LYS A 157 2.21 16.42 -12.01
N LYS A 158 1.63 16.61 -10.81
CA LYS A 158 1.17 17.93 -10.32
C LYS A 158 1.81 18.26 -8.98
N PRO A 159 3.11 18.61 -8.96
CA PRO A 159 3.80 18.88 -7.70
C PRO A 159 3.27 20.15 -7.04
N THR A 160 3.09 20.10 -5.72
CA THR A 160 2.80 21.28 -4.89
C THR A 160 3.94 22.31 -4.98
N LEU A 161 3.69 23.53 -4.53
CA LEU A 161 4.75 24.56 -4.49
C LEU A 161 5.96 24.11 -3.68
N THR A 162 5.74 23.51 -2.50
CA THR A 162 6.80 22.95 -1.66
C THR A 162 7.62 21.87 -2.39
N GLN A 163 6.96 20.95 -3.09
CA GLN A 163 7.63 19.91 -3.88
C GLN A 163 8.44 20.50 -5.05
N ARG A 164 7.93 21.57 -5.68
CA ARG A 164 8.68 22.28 -6.75
C ARG A 164 9.93 22.95 -6.21
N ILE A 165 9.83 23.61 -5.06
CA ILE A 165 10.99 24.21 -4.38
C ILE A 165 12.00 23.13 -4.02
N MET A 166 11.55 22.02 -3.41
CA MET A 166 12.43 20.92 -3.05
C MET A 166 13.15 20.33 -4.27
N LYS A 167 12.43 20.05 -5.36
CA LYS A 167 13.03 19.60 -6.64
C LYS A 167 14.10 20.58 -7.14
N PHE A 168 13.83 21.89 -7.05
CA PHE A 168 14.79 22.91 -7.45
C PHE A 168 16.03 22.91 -6.58
N LEU A 169 15.87 22.89 -5.25
CA LEU A 169 17.00 22.89 -4.30
C LEU A 169 17.88 21.64 -4.45
N MET A 170 17.28 20.48 -4.66
CA MET A 170 18.00 19.24 -4.95
C MET A 170 18.77 19.32 -6.28
N ARG A 171 18.16 19.89 -7.33
CA ARG A 171 18.79 20.03 -8.65
C ARG A 171 20.03 20.92 -8.63
N ILE A 172 20.05 21.95 -7.79
CA ILE A 172 21.22 22.84 -7.64
C ILE A 172 22.20 22.39 -6.54
N GLY A 173 21.96 21.22 -5.93
CA GLY A 173 22.86 20.61 -4.94
C GLY A 173 22.88 21.31 -3.57
N LEU A 174 21.90 22.17 -3.29
CA LEU A 174 21.75 22.85 -2.00
C LEU A 174 21.17 21.93 -0.90
N VAL A 175 20.51 20.85 -1.28
CA VAL A 175 20.02 19.78 -0.41
C VAL A 175 20.57 18.47 -1.00
N ARG A 176 21.44 17.82 -0.25
CA ARG A 176 21.99 16.50 -0.58
C ARG A 176 21.41 15.47 0.36
#